data_283032b424d2ee59dd195da01b986900
#
_entry.id   283032b424d2ee59dd195da01b986900
#
_cell.length_a   1.000
_cell.length_b   1.000
_cell.length_c   1.000
_cell.angle_alpha   90.00
_cell.angle_beta   90.00
_cell.angle_gamma   90.00
#
_symmetry.space_group_name_H-M   'P 1'
#
loop_
_entity.id
_entity.type
_entity.pdbx_description
1 polymer ?
#
loop_
_entity_poly.entity_id
_entity_poly.type
_entity_poly.pdbx_seq_one_letter_code
_entity_poly.pdbx_strand_id
1 'polypeptide(L)'
;MADIDKTLKYYNENAQSFASGTVSVKFTKVQDKFLEKLNPDAYILDFGCGAGRDTKYFLSRGYQVDAVDGSEQLCRIASEYTGIKVRQKLFQELDEKEKYDGIWACASILHLPKKQLREVLKNMYAALKSKGWIYTSFKYGEFEGERNGRYFTDFTTDTFKDFIHDMHGLKIEEQWITGDVRPGRGEEKWLN
;
A
#
# COMPACT_ATOMS: atom_id res chain seq x y z
N MET A 1 -11.19 14.39 8.41
CA MET A 1 -10.96 13.59 9.63
C MET A 1 -12.00 12.48 9.78
N ALA A 2 -13.31 12.74 9.64
CA ALA A 2 -14.35 11.73 9.81
C ALA A 2 -14.20 10.44 8.94
N ASP A 3 -13.70 10.54 7.72
CA ASP A 3 -13.66 9.42 6.77
C ASP A 3 -12.52 8.43 7.06
N ILE A 4 -11.39 8.91 7.58
CA ILE A 4 -10.26 8.05 7.98
C ILE A 4 -10.63 7.24 9.21
N ASP A 5 -11.31 7.84 10.17
CA ASP A 5 -11.71 7.17 11.41
C ASP A 5 -12.64 5.98 11.13
N LYS A 6 -13.56 6.11 10.16
CA LYS A 6 -14.45 5.02 9.75
C LYS A 6 -13.68 3.86 9.11
N THR A 7 -12.74 4.16 8.23
CA THR A 7 -11.92 3.15 7.57
C THR A 7 -11.06 2.39 8.59
N LEU A 8 -10.43 3.09 9.52
CA LEU A 8 -9.64 2.47 10.59
C LEU A 8 -10.51 1.63 11.53
N LYS A 9 -11.68 2.15 11.90
CA LYS A 9 -12.66 1.39 12.68
C LYS A 9 -13.03 0.08 12.00
N TYR A 10 -13.35 0.14 10.69
CA TYR A 10 -13.66 -1.06 9.90
C TYR A 10 -12.53 -2.09 9.98
N TYR A 11 -11.27 -1.68 9.76
CA TYR A 11 -10.13 -2.60 9.79
C TYR A 11 -9.83 -3.14 11.19
N ASN A 12 -10.01 -2.34 12.24
CA ASN A 12 -9.86 -2.81 13.62
C ASN A 12 -10.94 -3.85 13.98
N GLU A 13 -12.21 -3.60 13.62
CA GLU A 13 -13.32 -4.50 13.92
C GLU A 13 -13.28 -5.79 13.10
N ASN A 14 -12.70 -5.76 11.88
CA ASN A 14 -12.67 -6.89 10.95
C ASN A 14 -11.26 -7.49 10.75
N ALA A 15 -10.29 -7.15 11.60
CA ALA A 15 -8.89 -7.49 11.41
C ALA A 15 -8.65 -9.00 11.23
N GLN A 16 -9.28 -9.85 12.04
CA GLN A 16 -9.13 -11.29 11.97
C GLN A 16 -9.69 -11.88 10.67
N SER A 17 -10.88 -11.43 10.26
CA SER A 17 -11.50 -11.87 8.99
C SER A 17 -10.70 -11.39 7.78
N PHE A 18 -10.21 -10.15 7.84
CA PHE A 18 -9.34 -9.61 6.80
C PHE A 18 -8.04 -10.41 6.68
N ALA A 19 -7.39 -10.70 7.79
CA ALA A 19 -6.16 -11.49 7.81
C ALA A 19 -6.37 -12.88 7.19
N SER A 20 -7.42 -13.60 7.63
CA SER A 20 -7.76 -14.92 7.10
C SER A 20 -8.00 -14.92 5.60
N GLY A 21 -8.59 -13.84 5.06
CA GLY A 21 -8.90 -13.70 3.64
C GLY A 21 -7.74 -13.19 2.77
N THR A 22 -6.62 -12.76 3.35
CA THR A 22 -5.55 -12.10 2.59
C THR A 22 -4.17 -12.75 2.74
N VAL A 23 -3.85 -13.27 3.91
CA VAL A 23 -2.50 -13.77 4.25
C VAL A 23 -2.01 -14.89 3.32
N SER A 24 -2.89 -15.81 2.93
CA SER A 24 -2.56 -16.96 2.09
C SER A 24 -2.69 -16.73 0.59
N VAL A 25 -3.14 -15.54 0.19
CA VAL A 25 -3.37 -15.22 -1.22
C VAL A 25 -2.05 -15.06 -1.96
N LYS A 26 -1.86 -15.81 -3.04
CA LYS A 26 -0.65 -15.72 -3.89
C LYS A 26 -0.63 -14.41 -4.65
N PHE A 27 0.41 -13.61 -4.42
CA PHE A 27 0.61 -12.30 -5.07
C PHE A 27 2.03 -12.13 -5.62
N THR A 28 2.78 -13.24 -5.72
CA THR A 28 4.22 -13.27 -6.01
C THR A 28 4.59 -12.58 -7.30
N LYS A 29 3.77 -12.69 -8.36
CA LYS A 29 4.07 -12.03 -9.66
C LYS A 29 4.24 -10.52 -9.55
N VAL A 30 3.40 -9.85 -8.77
CA VAL A 30 3.47 -8.39 -8.59
C VAL A 30 4.59 -8.01 -7.61
N GLN A 31 4.74 -8.80 -6.54
CA GLN A 31 5.82 -8.64 -5.58
C GLN A 31 7.19 -8.78 -6.26
N ASP A 32 7.40 -9.85 -7.06
CA ASP A 32 8.66 -10.07 -7.79
C ASP A 32 8.94 -8.93 -8.77
N LYS A 33 7.93 -8.46 -9.50
CA LYS A 33 8.07 -7.33 -10.43
C LYS A 33 8.54 -6.04 -9.72
N PHE A 34 8.11 -5.80 -8.48
CA PHE A 34 8.62 -4.70 -7.68
C PHE A 34 10.07 -4.96 -7.22
N LEU A 35 10.37 -6.17 -6.76
CA LEU A 35 11.71 -6.52 -6.29
C LEU A 35 12.77 -6.48 -7.41
N GLU A 36 12.39 -6.75 -8.67
CA GLU A 36 13.26 -6.63 -9.85
C GLU A 36 13.80 -5.21 -10.07
N LYS A 37 13.13 -4.19 -9.50
CA LYS A 37 13.55 -2.78 -9.56
C LYS A 37 14.53 -2.41 -8.46
N LEU A 38 14.71 -3.25 -7.45
CA LEU A 38 15.50 -2.99 -6.26
C LEU A 38 16.81 -3.76 -6.28
N ASN A 39 17.84 -3.18 -5.68
CA ASN A 39 19.09 -3.91 -5.44
C ASN A 39 18.86 -5.00 -4.38
N PRO A 40 19.66 -6.08 -4.38
CA PRO A 40 19.73 -6.99 -3.23
C PRO A 40 20.00 -6.21 -1.94
N ASP A 41 19.40 -6.64 -0.84
CA ASP A 41 19.50 -5.99 0.49
C ASP A 41 18.85 -4.60 0.58
N ALA A 42 18.04 -4.17 -0.40
CA ALA A 42 17.32 -2.91 -0.35
C ALA A 42 16.42 -2.82 0.90
N TYR A 43 16.26 -1.59 1.39
CA TYR A 43 15.37 -1.31 2.51
C TYR A 43 14.00 -0.89 2.00
N ILE A 44 12.98 -1.68 2.32
CA ILE A 44 11.61 -1.51 1.85
C ILE A 44 10.72 -1.00 3.00
N LEU A 45 9.85 -0.04 2.70
CA LEU A 45 8.71 0.29 3.55
C LEU A 45 7.46 -0.42 2.99
N ASP A 46 6.86 -1.33 3.76
CA ASP A 46 5.52 -1.85 3.50
C ASP A 46 4.50 -0.91 4.17
N PHE A 47 3.88 -0.06 3.35
CA PHE A 47 3.10 1.09 3.77
C PHE A 47 1.60 0.79 3.72
N GLY A 48 1.04 0.43 4.87
CA GLY A 48 -0.29 -0.15 5.02
C GLY A 48 -0.23 -1.67 4.80
N CYS A 49 0.59 -2.34 5.59
CA CYS A 49 0.95 -3.75 5.40
C CYS A 49 -0.20 -4.74 5.68
N GLY A 50 -1.32 -4.26 6.25
CA GLY A 50 -2.43 -5.11 6.62
C GLY A 50 -2.01 -6.24 7.56
N ALA A 51 -2.31 -7.48 7.19
CA ALA A 51 -1.94 -8.67 7.98
C ALA A 51 -0.49 -9.15 7.75
N GLY A 52 0.33 -8.42 6.99
CA GLY A 52 1.75 -8.70 6.82
C GLY A 52 2.10 -9.70 5.71
N ARG A 53 1.19 -10.00 4.78
CA ARG A 53 1.46 -10.92 3.65
C ARG A 53 2.70 -10.49 2.86
N ASP A 54 2.74 -9.24 2.42
CA ASP A 54 3.81 -8.72 1.56
C ASP A 54 5.10 -8.51 2.37
N THR A 55 5.00 -8.00 3.59
CA THR A 55 6.11 -7.94 4.54
C THR A 55 6.80 -9.29 4.70
N LYS A 56 6.03 -10.36 4.99
CA LYS A 56 6.56 -11.72 5.15
C LYS A 56 7.29 -12.19 3.89
N TYR A 57 6.71 -11.88 2.74
CA TYR A 57 7.32 -12.24 1.46
C TYR A 57 8.67 -11.55 1.26
N PHE A 58 8.74 -10.23 1.43
CA PHE A 58 9.99 -9.48 1.25
C PHE A 58 11.09 -9.91 2.22
N LEU A 59 10.74 -10.16 3.50
CA LEU A 59 11.66 -10.72 4.49
C LEU A 59 12.20 -12.10 4.05
N SER A 60 11.32 -12.96 3.50
CA SER A 60 11.73 -14.30 3.01
C SER A 60 12.67 -14.24 1.79
N ARG A 61 12.66 -13.12 1.07
CA ARG A 61 13.55 -12.83 -0.06
C ARG A 61 14.86 -12.15 0.34
N GLY A 62 15.07 -11.92 1.65
CA GLY A 62 16.30 -11.35 2.21
C GLY A 62 16.32 -9.82 2.29
N TYR A 63 15.22 -9.13 1.99
CA TYR A 63 15.15 -7.68 2.10
C TYR A 63 14.98 -7.20 3.53
N GLN A 64 15.49 -6.01 3.83
CA GLN A 64 15.17 -5.30 5.06
C GLN A 64 13.79 -4.64 4.93
N VAL A 65 12.91 -4.80 5.91
CA VAL A 65 11.54 -4.27 5.83
C VAL A 65 11.16 -3.53 7.10
N ASP A 66 10.75 -2.27 6.94
CA ASP A 66 9.87 -1.59 7.88
C ASP A 66 8.43 -1.84 7.44
N ALA A 67 7.55 -2.16 8.38
CA ALA A 67 6.13 -2.34 8.11
C ALA A 67 5.28 -1.47 9.04
N VAL A 68 4.30 -0.80 8.47
CA VAL A 68 3.38 0.06 9.21
C VAL A 68 1.94 -0.14 8.73
N ASP A 69 0.99 0.02 9.66
CA ASP A 69 -0.44 0.06 9.36
C ASP A 69 -1.15 1.02 10.32
N GLY A 70 -2.29 1.59 9.90
CA GLY A 70 -3.09 2.45 10.76
C GLY A 70 -3.91 1.68 11.79
N SER A 71 -4.24 0.42 11.52
CA SER A 71 -5.02 -0.43 12.42
C SER A 71 -4.13 -1.10 13.47
N GLU A 72 -4.37 -0.80 14.74
CA GLU A 72 -3.67 -1.44 15.86
C GLU A 72 -3.81 -2.98 15.83
N GLN A 73 -5.02 -3.47 15.52
CA GLN A 73 -5.29 -4.90 15.47
C GLN A 73 -4.53 -5.60 14.33
N LEU A 74 -4.46 -4.97 13.15
CA LEU A 74 -3.67 -5.50 12.04
C LEU A 74 -2.17 -5.45 12.35
N CYS A 75 -1.66 -4.39 12.98
CA CYS A 75 -0.27 -4.32 13.42
C CYS A 75 0.12 -5.48 14.35
N ARG A 76 -0.77 -5.84 15.29
CA ARG A 76 -0.54 -6.98 16.19
C ARG A 76 -0.48 -8.29 15.41
N ILE A 77 -1.50 -8.56 14.58
CA ILE A 77 -1.57 -9.77 13.74
C ILE A 77 -0.34 -9.86 12.83
N ALA A 78 0.00 -8.78 12.16
CA ALA A 78 1.13 -8.74 11.25
C ALA A 78 2.47 -8.95 11.98
N SER A 79 2.64 -8.40 13.18
CA SER A 79 3.85 -8.61 13.98
C SER A 79 4.02 -10.08 14.36
N GLU A 80 2.95 -10.75 14.80
CA GLU A 80 2.95 -12.17 15.12
C GLU A 80 3.25 -13.03 13.87
N TYR A 81 2.63 -12.68 12.74
CA TYR A 81 2.78 -13.43 11.50
C TYR A 81 4.16 -13.27 10.85
N THR A 82 4.72 -12.07 10.86
CA THR A 82 5.97 -11.74 10.16
C THR A 82 7.21 -12.01 11.01
N GLY A 83 7.09 -11.92 12.34
CA GLY A 83 8.20 -12.01 13.28
C GLY A 83 8.99 -10.71 13.48
N ILE A 84 8.53 -9.60 12.87
CA ILE A 84 9.10 -8.26 13.11
C ILE A 84 8.07 -7.36 13.81
N LYS A 85 8.54 -6.29 14.45
CA LYS A 85 7.63 -5.29 15.01
C LYS A 85 7.01 -4.45 13.90
N VAL A 86 5.71 -4.60 13.67
CA VAL A 86 4.91 -3.71 12.83
C VAL A 86 4.46 -2.52 13.68
N ARG A 87 4.70 -1.30 13.18
CA ARG A 87 4.38 -0.07 13.92
C ARG A 87 3.01 0.45 13.49
N GLN A 88 2.21 0.86 14.47
CA GLN A 88 1.01 1.64 14.17
C GLN A 88 1.44 3.06 13.74
N LYS A 89 1.09 3.43 12.51
CA LYS A 89 1.39 4.75 11.93
C LYS A 89 0.36 5.07 10.86
N LEU A 90 -0.22 6.26 10.93
CA LEU A 90 -1.10 6.76 9.88
C LEU A 90 -0.26 7.16 8.66
N PHE A 91 -0.86 7.13 7.47
CA PHE A 91 -0.18 7.53 6.24
C PHE A 91 0.35 8.97 6.29
N GLN A 92 -0.41 9.88 6.92
CA GLN A 92 -0.05 11.29 7.07
C GLN A 92 1.14 11.52 8.01
N GLU A 93 1.48 10.54 8.84
CA GLU A 93 2.57 10.62 9.81
C GLU A 93 3.91 10.17 9.23
N LEU A 94 3.98 9.83 7.93
CA LEU A 94 5.24 9.49 7.27
C LEU A 94 6.14 10.73 7.21
N ASP A 95 7.20 10.73 7.99
CA ASP A 95 8.13 11.85 8.18
C ASP A 95 9.61 11.50 7.93
N GLU A 96 9.88 10.22 7.63
CA GLU A 96 11.19 9.73 7.24
C GLU A 96 11.70 10.43 5.98
N LYS A 97 13.03 10.60 5.86
CA LYS A 97 13.69 11.25 4.73
C LYS A 97 14.79 10.35 4.19
N GLU A 98 14.85 10.20 2.87
CA GLU A 98 15.91 9.47 2.14
C GLU A 98 16.30 8.12 2.80
N LYS A 99 15.31 7.40 3.31
CA LYS A 99 15.51 6.20 4.11
C LYS A 99 15.34 4.91 3.31
N TYR A 100 14.35 4.87 2.43
CA TYR A 100 13.92 3.63 1.77
C TYR A 100 14.36 3.58 0.32
N ASP A 101 14.79 2.41 -0.12
CA ASP A 101 15.08 2.11 -1.54
C ASP A 101 13.77 1.82 -2.30
N GLY A 102 12.78 1.30 -1.60
CA GLY A 102 11.46 1.03 -2.14
C GLY A 102 10.33 1.28 -1.13
N ILE A 103 9.19 1.77 -1.61
CA ILE A 103 7.96 1.89 -0.83
C ILE A 103 6.87 1.09 -1.54
N TRP A 104 6.30 0.13 -0.82
CA TRP A 104 5.23 -0.73 -1.26
C TRP A 104 3.92 -0.31 -0.60
N ALA A 105 2.97 0.21 -1.39
CA ALA A 105 1.64 0.67 -0.94
C ALA A 105 0.53 -0.09 -1.68
N CYS A 106 0.46 -1.40 -1.44
CA CYS A 106 -0.46 -2.30 -2.12
C CYS A 106 -1.87 -2.20 -1.53
N ALA A 107 -2.83 -1.70 -2.29
CA ALA A 107 -4.23 -1.58 -1.89
C ALA A 107 -4.42 -0.89 -0.52
N SER A 108 -3.59 0.10 -0.20
CA SER A 108 -3.53 0.75 1.11
C SER A 108 -3.89 2.24 1.04
N ILE A 109 -3.10 3.06 0.35
CA ILE A 109 -3.31 4.52 0.28
C ILE A 109 -4.55 4.94 -0.52
N LEU A 110 -5.21 4.02 -1.17
CA LEU A 110 -6.50 4.22 -1.86
C LEU A 110 -7.64 4.62 -0.90
N HIS A 111 -7.43 4.48 0.41
CA HIS A 111 -8.39 4.87 1.44
C HIS A 111 -8.29 6.35 1.85
N LEU A 112 -7.54 7.14 1.09
CA LEU A 112 -7.38 8.57 1.33
C LEU A 112 -8.13 9.40 0.28
N PRO A 113 -8.82 10.48 0.67
CA PRO A 113 -9.28 11.49 -0.27
C PRO A 113 -8.12 12.05 -1.12
N LYS A 114 -8.37 12.41 -2.38
CA LYS A 114 -7.34 12.90 -3.32
C LYS A 114 -6.44 13.98 -2.73
N LYS A 115 -7.02 14.93 -1.96
CA LYS A 115 -6.23 16.00 -1.32
C LYS A 115 -5.20 15.44 -0.34
N GLN A 116 -5.59 14.48 0.49
CA GLN A 116 -4.68 13.85 1.47
C GLN A 116 -3.71 12.89 0.78
N LEU A 117 -4.18 12.15 -0.23
CA LEU A 117 -3.36 11.25 -1.02
C LEU A 117 -2.19 12.00 -1.67
N ARG A 118 -2.42 13.23 -2.17
CA ARG A 118 -1.36 14.08 -2.75
C ARG A 118 -0.27 14.41 -1.72
N GLU A 119 -0.64 14.76 -0.50
CA GLU A 119 0.34 15.04 0.55
C GLU A 119 1.10 13.78 0.99
N VAL A 120 0.41 12.64 1.08
CA VAL A 120 1.04 11.36 1.40
C VAL A 120 2.03 10.95 0.30
N LEU A 121 1.71 11.11 -0.98
CA LEU A 121 2.65 10.85 -2.06
C LEU A 121 3.90 11.74 -2.01
N LYS A 122 3.77 13.01 -1.61
CA LYS A 122 4.93 13.89 -1.37
C LYS A 122 5.81 13.38 -0.22
N ASN A 123 5.18 12.92 0.87
CA ASN A 123 5.91 12.34 2.00
C ASN A 123 6.61 11.03 1.59
N MET A 124 5.95 10.18 0.80
CA MET A 124 6.56 8.97 0.24
C MET A 124 7.78 9.31 -0.63
N TYR A 125 7.66 10.31 -1.51
CA TYR A 125 8.79 10.77 -2.31
C TYR A 125 9.96 11.26 -1.43
N ALA A 126 9.67 12.04 -0.40
CA ALA A 126 10.70 12.53 0.52
C ALA A 126 11.35 11.42 1.36
N ALA A 127 10.63 10.32 1.62
CA ALA A 127 11.14 9.17 2.36
C ALA A 127 12.01 8.24 1.50
N LEU A 128 11.91 8.35 0.16
CA LEU A 128 12.75 7.59 -0.76
C LEU A 128 14.18 8.12 -0.82
N LYS A 129 15.13 7.22 -0.93
CA LYS A 129 16.48 7.53 -1.41
C LYS A 129 16.43 7.94 -2.89
N SER A 130 17.50 8.59 -3.36
CA SER A 130 17.65 8.89 -4.79
C SER A 130 17.49 7.64 -5.64
N LYS A 131 16.67 7.72 -6.70
CA LYS A 131 16.32 6.61 -7.61
C LYS A 131 15.54 5.47 -6.94
N GLY A 132 14.91 5.71 -5.81
CA GLY A 132 14.02 4.74 -5.17
C GLY A 132 12.71 4.55 -5.93
N TRP A 133 12.00 3.48 -5.61
CA TRP A 133 10.79 3.05 -6.31
C TRP A 133 9.57 3.09 -5.40
N ILE A 134 8.44 3.51 -5.96
CA ILE A 134 7.14 3.40 -5.30
C ILE A 134 6.27 2.45 -6.12
N TYR A 135 5.68 1.48 -5.46
CA TYR A 135 4.56 0.71 -5.98
C TYR A 135 3.28 1.16 -5.28
N THR A 136 2.24 1.39 -6.06
CA THR A 136 0.89 1.67 -5.55
C THR A 136 -0.14 0.85 -6.31
N SER A 137 -1.26 0.53 -5.66
CA SER A 137 -2.41 -0.01 -6.38
C SER A 137 -3.73 0.58 -5.89
N PHE A 138 -4.62 0.83 -6.84
CA PHE A 138 -5.95 1.41 -6.66
C PHE A 138 -7.01 0.54 -7.32
N LYS A 139 -8.24 0.61 -6.85
CA LYS A 139 -9.36 0.08 -7.63
C LYS A 139 -9.43 0.82 -8.97
N TYR A 140 -9.65 0.07 -10.05
CA TYR A 140 -9.77 0.64 -11.38
C TYR A 140 -11.14 1.27 -11.57
N GLY A 141 -11.20 2.58 -11.77
CA GLY A 141 -12.43 3.36 -11.93
C GLY A 141 -12.22 4.84 -11.65
N GLU A 142 -13.31 5.56 -11.42
CA GLU A 142 -13.29 7.00 -11.17
C GLU A 142 -14.04 7.39 -9.87
N PHE A 143 -14.41 6.39 -9.07
CA PHE A 143 -15.15 6.62 -7.85
C PHE A 143 -14.27 7.25 -6.77
N GLU A 144 -14.82 8.23 -6.07
CA GLU A 144 -14.24 8.77 -4.84
C GLU A 144 -15.34 8.92 -3.78
N GLY A 145 -15.19 8.28 -2.61
CA GLY A 145 -16.16 8.35 -1.54
C GLY A 145 -16.18 7.10 -0.65
N GLU A 146 -17.21 7.01 0.18
CA GLU A 146 -17.42 5.85 1.07
C GLU A 146 -18.10 4.69 0.33
N ARG A 147 -17.59 3.47 0.57
CA ARG A 147 -18.10 2.23 0.03
C ARG A 147 -17.85 1.10 1.03
N ASN A 148 -18.91 0.45 1.48
CA ASN A 148 -18.83 -0.66 2.45
C ASN A 148 -18.05 -0.31 3.73
N GLY A 149 -18.34 0.86 4.32
CA GLY A 149 -17.74 1.32 5.58
C GLY A 149 -16.30 1.81 5.48
N ARG A 150 -15.75 1.98 4.27
CA ARG A 150 -14.41 2.50 4.01
C ARG A 150 -14.44 3.56 2.92
N TYR A 151 -13.52 4.50 3.00
CA TYR A 151 -13.29 5.46 1.93
C TYR A 151 -12.47 4.82 0.80
N PHE A 152 -12.77 5.18 -0.45
CA PHE A 152 -12.02 4.74 -1.63
C PHE A 152 -11.80 5.91 -2.59
N THR A 153 -10.61 5.95 -3.14
CA THR A 153 -10.28 6.77 -4.30
C THR A 153 -9.80 5.82 -5.39
N ASP A 154 -10.63 5.66 -6.41
CA ASP A 154 -10.34 4.81 -7.56
C ASP A 154 -9.66 5.65 -8.65
N PHE A 155 -8.85 5.01 -9.50
CA PHE A 155 -8.23 5.66 -10.64
C PHE A 155 -8.28 4.77 -11.88
N THR A 156 -8.44 5.41 -13.04
CA THR A 156 -8.04 4.84 -14.33
C THR A 156 -6.57 5.19 -14.61
N THR A 157 -5.98 4.58 -15.65
CA THR A 157 -4.62 4.92 -16.10
C THR A 157 -4.47 6.42 -16.37
N ASP A 158 -5.45 7.02 -17.02
CA ASP A 158 -5.39 8.42 -17.42
C ASP A 158 -5.62 9.35 -16.23
N THR A 159 -6.64 9.09 -15.41
CA THR A 159 -6.93 9.93 -14.25
C THR A 159 -5.81 9.88 -13.20
N PHE A 160 -5.05 8.79 -13.09
CA PHE A 160 -3.87 8.75 -12.21
C PHE A 160 -2.69 9.54 -12.79
N LYS A 161 -2.46 9.48 -14.13
CA LYS A 161 -1.45 10.33 -14.79
C LYS A 161 -1.74 11.80 -14.55
N ASP A 162 -3.00 12.22 -14.77
CA ASP A 162 -3.42 13.60 -14.55
C ASP A 162 -3.25 14.00 -13.08
N PHE A 163 -3.57 13.09 -12.17
CA PHE A 163 -3.48 13.35 -10.73
C PHE A 163 -2.06 13.63 -10.25
N ILE A 164 -1.04 12.99 -10.83
CA ILE A 164 0.36 13.20 -10.41
C ILE A 164 1.16 14.10 -11.35
N HIS A 165 0.56 14.58 -12.45
CA HIS A 165 1.24 15.33 -13.51
C HIS A 165 2.07 16.52 -13.00
N ASP A 166 1.59 17.24 -12.01
CA ASP A 166 2.24 18.43 -11.42
C ASP A 166 3.07 18.09 -10.15
N MET A 167 3.23 16.82 -9.82
CA MET A 167 4.03 16.39 -8.66
C MET A 167 5.49 16.22 -9.06
N HIS A 168 6.27 17.30 -8.88
CA HIS A 168 7.70 17.27 -9.21
C HIS A 168 8.44 16.15 -8.50
N GLY A 169 9.29 15.44 -9.24
CA GLY A 169 10.13 14.34 -8.74
C GLY A 169 9.50 12.96 -8.84
N LEU A 170 8.18 12.85 -8.99
CA LEU A 170 7.51 11.58 -9.27
C LEU A 170 7.37 11.38 -10.78
N LYS A 171 7.64 10.17 -11.24
CA LYS A 171 7.46 9.75 -12.63
C LYS A 171 6.80 8.37 -12.64
N ILE A 172 5.75 8.23 -13.46
CA ILE A 172 5.21 6.90 -13.75
C ILE A 172 6.16 6.17 -14.69
N GLU A 173 6.68 5.05 -14.23
CA GLU A 173 7.50 4.18 -15.06
C GLU A 173 6.66 3.16 -15.81
N GLU A 174 5.66 2.62 -15.14
CA GLU A 174 4.78 1.61 -15.70
C GLU A 174 3.40 1.63 -15.06
N GLN A 175 2.37 1.30 -15.82
CA GLN A 175 1.02 1.05 -15.33
C GLN A 175 0.46 -0.21 -15.98
N TRP A 176 -0.23 -1.04 -15.20
CA TRP A 176 -0.93 -2.21 -15.73
C TRP A 176 -2.18 -2.53 -14.92
N ILE A 177 -3.09 -3.29 -15.52
CA ILE A 177 -4.35 -3.67 -14.90
C ILE A 177 -4.32 -5.15 -14.55
N THR A 178 -4.76 -5.49 -13.34
CA THR A 178 -4.96 -6.88 -12.90
C THR A 178 -6.39 -7.11 -12.43
N GLY A 179 -6.83 -8.36 -12.42
CA GLY A 179 -8.00 -8.78 -11.67
C GLY A 179 -7.69 -8.89 -10.17
N ASP A 180 -8.73 -8.94 -9.34
CA ASP A 180 -8.58 -9.25 -7.92
C ASP A 180 -8.20 -10.73 -7.77
N VAL A 181 -7.15 -10.99 -7.01
CA VAL A 181 -6.61 -12.34 -6.81
C VAL A 181 -7.36 -13.16 -5.75
N ARG A 182 -8.27 -12.51 -5.02
CA ARG A 182 -9.08 -13.18 -4.00
C ARG A 182 -10.20 -13.99 -4.64
N PRO A 183 -10.54 -15.18 -4.10
CA PRO A 183 -11.64 -15.99 -4.62
C PRO A 183 -12.95 -15.21 -4.73
N GLY A 184 -13.68 -15.40 -5.82
CA GLY A 184 -15.00 -14.79 -6.07
C GLY A 184 -14.98 -13.30 -6.44
N ARG A 185 -13.79 -12.69 -6.66
CA ARG A 185 -13.63 -11.25 -6.98
C ARG A 185 -12.96 -10.97 -8.32
N GLY A 186 -12.90 -11.94 -9.21
CA GLY A 186 -12.20 -11.82 -10.51
C GLY A 186 -12.69 -10.69 -11.42
N GLU A 187 -13.92 -10.23 -11.25
CA GLU A 187 -14.48 -9.10 -12.00
C GLU A 187 -13.94 -7.73 -11.52
N GLU A 188 -13.43 -7.66 -10.29
CA GLU A 188 -12.85 -6.43 -9.75
C GLU A 188 -11.46 -6.19 -10.36
N LYS A 189 -11.27 -5.02 -10.94
CA LYS A 189 -10.00 -4.62 -11.57
C LYS A 189 -9.19 -3.70 -10.66
N TRP A 190 -7.88 -3.80 -10.78
CA TRP A 190 -6.91 -2.99 -10.06
C TRP A 190 -5.97 -2.31 -11.05
N LEU A 191 -5.74 -1.01 -10.85
CA LEU A 191 -4.62 -0.27 -11.42
C LEU A 191 -3.40 -0.47 -10.53
N ASN A 192 -2.30 -0.86 -11.16
CA ASN A 192 -1.02 -1.02 -10.49
C ASN A 192 -0.02 -0.04 -11.06
#